data_d765cbb69775bdadbda87078f55f45ea
#
_entry.id   d765cbb69775bdadbda87078f55f45ea
#
_cell.length_a   1.000
_cell.length_b   1.000
_cell.length_c   1.000
_cell.angle_alpha   90.00
_cell.angle_beta   90.00
_cell.angle_gamma   90.00
#
_symmetry.space_group_name_H-M   'P 1'
#
loop_
_entity.id
_entity.type
_entity.pdbx_description
1 polymer ?
#
loop_
_entity_poly.entity_id
_entity_poly.type
_entity_poly.pdbx_seq_one_letter_code
_entity_poly.pdbx_strand_id
1 'polypeptide(L)'
;MNRLAPITTGDPQKTRINHSFDASTGVPPQVGPFSHATQWGDLLFVTGQMPTDPSTGLLIRGGLAAQAEQVRKNLEAVLHQFDATLEDALMVRVYLEDFDRFTEFNSLYTTWFHGTPPSRTCIGSNGLAVGASIEIDLIVGLHLNETK
;
A
#
# COMPACT_ATOMS: atom_id res chain seq x y z
N MET A 1 -1.31 -32.27 -32.00
CA MET A 1 -2.22 -31.28 -31.40
C MET A 1 -2.19 -31.48 -29.87
N ASN A 2 -1.48 -30.63 -29.17
CA ASN A 2 -1.52 -30.64 -27.69
C ASN A 2 -2.87 -30.09 -27.26
N ARG A 3 -3.73 -30.95 -26.76
CA ARG A 3 -4.89 -30.51 -26.00
C ARG A 3 -4.36 -29.86 -24.73
N LEU A 4 -4.55 -28.56 -24.59
CA LEU A 4 -4.43 -27.90 -23.30
C LEU A 4 -5.34 -28.66 -22.34
N ALA A 5 -4.79 -29.09 -21.21
CA ALA A 5 -5.58 -29.63 -20.12
C ALA A 5 -6.69 -28.64 -19.77
N PRO A 6 -7.91 -29.08 -19.43
CA PRO A 6 -8.95 -28.17 -19.00
C PRO A 6 -8.41 -27.37 -17.82
N ILE A 7 -8.56 -26.06 -17.92
CA ILE A 7 -8.33 -25.17 -16.78
C ILE A 7 -9.30 -25.65 -15.70
N THR A 8 -8.76 -26.34 -14.70
CA THR A 8 -9.56 -26.71 -13.55
C THR A 8 -10.12 -25.43 -12.94
N THR A 9 -11.41 -25.35 -12.90
CA THR A 9 -12.19 -24.27 -12.28
C THR A 9 -11.54 -23.91 -10.95
N GLY A 10 -11.19 -22.64 -10.81
CA GLY A 10 -10.26 -22.06 -9.87
C GLY A 10 -10.29 -22.66 -8.45
N ASP A 11 -9.11 -22.65 -7.86
CA ASP A 11 -8.93 -22.87 -6.44
C ASP A 11 -10.02 -22.10 -5.67
N PRO A 12 -10.89 -22.80 -4.91
CA PRO A 12 -11.99 -22.17 -4.17
C PRO A 12 -11.53 -21.09 -3.18
N GLN A 13 -10.22 -20.98 -2.90
CA GLN A 13 -9.65 -19.93 -2.09
C GLN A 13 -9.31 -18.64 -2.87
N LYS A 14 -9.35 -18.64 -4.19
CA LYS A 14 -9.04 -17.48 -5.02
C LYS A 14 -10.31 -16.72 -5.42
N THR A 15 -10.88 -16.01 -4.47
CA THR A 15 -11.93 -15.03 -4.72
C THR A 15 -11.44 -13.64 -4.33
N ARG A 16 -11.97 -12.63 -5.03
CA ARG A 16 -11.69 -11.24 -4.68
C ARG A 16 -12.41 -10.87 -3.39
N ILE A 17 -11.65 -10.44 -2.38
CA ILE A 17 -12.18 -9.93 -1.12
C ILE A 17 -11.77 -8.46 -1.00
N ASN A 18 -12.74 -7.57 -0.91
CA ASN A 18 -12.50 -6.16 -0.68
C ASN A 18 -12.59 -5.87 0.82
N HIS A 19 -11.61 -5.12 1.33
CA HIS A 19 -11.51 -4.76 2.74
C HIS A 19 -11.63 -3.24 2.90
N SER A 20 -12.54 -2.83 3.76
CA SER A 20 -12.69 -1.44 4.20
C SER A 20 -12.74 -1.39 5.71
N PHE A 21 -12.03 -0.44 6.29
CA PHE A 21 -11.84 -0.32 7.74
C PHE A 21 -12.44 0.99 8.23
N ASP A 22 -13.02 0.96 9.41
CA ASP A 22 -13.53 2.16 10.07
C ASP A 22 -12.44 2.90 10.86
N ALA A 23 -12.76 4.07 11.37
CA ALA A 23 -11.83 4.94 12.07
C ALA A 23 -11.22 4.32 13.34
N SER A 24 -11.85 3.29 13.93
CA SER A 24 -11.34 2.63 15.14
C SER A 24 -10.06 1.82 14.89
N THR A 25 -9.79 1.47 13.63
CA THR A 25 -8.61 0.71 13.24
C THR A 25 -7.34 1.55 13.12
N GLY A 26 -7.46 2.88 13.11
CA GLY A 26 -6.36 3.78 12.82
C GLY A 26 -6.02 3.92 11.32
N VAL A 27 -6.78 3.24 10.46
CA VAL A 27 -6.67 3.40 9.00
C VAL A 27 -7.40 4.69 8.60
N PRO A 28 -6.79 5.58 7.79
CA PRO A 28 -7.47 6.79 7.33
C PRO A 28 -8.70 6.47 6.50
N PRO A 29 -9.75 7.30 6.56
CA PRO A 29 -10.94 7.10 5.74
C PRO A 29 -10.61 7.21 4.25
N GLN A 30 -11.34 6.45 3.42
CA GLN A 30 -11.21 6.55 1.97
C GLN A 30 -11.61 7.96 1.50
N VAL A 31 -10.88 8.48 0.54
CA VAL A 31 -11.16 9.78 -0.08
C VAL A 31 -11.91 9.65 -1.42
N GLY A 32 -12.39 8.47 -1.74
CA GLY A 32 -13.10 8.17 -2.99
C GLY A 32 -13.77 6.79 -2.99
N PRO A 33 -14.37 6.37 -4.11
CA PRO A 33 -15.13 5.12 -4.22
C PRO A 33 -14.21 3.90 -4.42
N PHE A 34 -13.45 3.52 -3.40
CA PHE A 34 -12.55 2.38 -3.42
C PHE A 34 -12.43 1.73 -2.04
N SER A 35 -12.00 0.48 -2.01
CA SER A 35 -11.67 -0.24 -0.77
C SER A 35 -10.26 0.12 -0.28
N HIS A 36 -9.97 -0.07 0.99
CA HIS A 36 -8.61 0.11 1.53
C HIS A 36 -7.63 -0.92 0.98
N ALA A 37 -8.10 -2.14 0.77
CA ALA A 37 -7.30 -3.21 0.19
C ALA A 37 -8.17 -4.23 -0.52
N THR A 38 -7.58 -4.93 -1.48
CA THR A 38 -8.20 -6.06 -2.16
C THR A 38 -7.29 -7.27 -2.02
N GLN A 39 -7.86 -8.38 -1.56
CA GLN A 39 -7.15 -9.64 -1.36
C GLN A 39 -7.51 -10.65 -2.45
N TRP A 40 -6.51 -11.36 -2.93
CA TRP A 40 -6.63 -12.49 -3.83
C TRP A 40 -5.70 -13.62 -3.36
N GLY A 41 -6.26 -14.63 -2.70
CA GLY A 41 -5.44 -15.67 -2.09
C GLY A 41 -4.51 -15.08 -1.03
N ASP A 42 -3.22 -15.28 -1.20
CA ASP A 42 -2.16 -14.75 -0.34
C ASP A 42 -1.57 -13.40 -0.83
N LEU A 43 -2.16 -12.80 -1.86
CA LEU A 43 -1.79 -11.48 -2.33
C LEU A 43 -2.75 -10.42 -1.82
N LEU A 44 -2.18 -9.33 -1.34
CA LEU A 44 -2.92 -8.14 -0.90
C LEU A 44 -2.50 -6.93 -1.71
N PHE A 45 -3.48 -6.26 -2.30
CA PHE A 45 -3.30 -5.01 -3.04
C PHE A 45 -3.77 -3.87 -2.15
N VAL A 46 -2.83 -3.09 -1.64
CA VAL A 46 -3.14 -1.96 -0.75
C VAL A 46 -3.30 -0.69 -1.58
N THR A 47 -4.46 -0.07 -1.46
CA THR A 47 -4.76 1.20 -2.12
C THR A 47 -3.77 2.29 -1.73
N GLY A 48 -3.46 3.17 -2.67
CA GLY A 48 -2.58 4.32 -2.47
C GLY A 48 -2.93 5.10 -1.21
N GLN A 49 -1.98 5.23 -0.31
CA GLN A 49 -2.11 6.01 0.91
C GLN A 49 -1.51 7.39 0.71
N MET A 50 -2.26 8.41 1.08
CA MET A 50 -1.85 9.80 1.14
C MET A 50 -1.44 10.15 2.58
N PRO A 51 -0.72 11.27 2.78
CA PRO A 51 -0.29 11.69 4.12
C PRO A 51 -1.42 12.38 4.89
N THR A 52 -2.53 11.69 5.07
CA THR A 52 -3.68 12.17 5.83
C THR A 52 -3.63 11.68 7.27
N ASP A 53 -4.06 12.52 8.19
CA ASP A 53 -4.22 12.15 9.59
C ASP A 53 -5.43 11.22 9.73
N PRO A 54 -5.27 10.01 10.29
CA PRO A 54 -6.37 9.06 10.44
C PRO A 54 -7.54 9.57 11.27
N SER A 55 -7.28 10.45 12.23
CA SER A 55 -8.32 10.98 13.12
C SER A 55 -9.19 12.07 12.50
N THR A 56 -8.63 12.81 11.53
CA THR A 56 -9.33 13.95 10.88
C THR A 56 -9.66 13.70 9.42
N GLY A 57 -8.93 12.78 8.75
CA GLY A 57 -9.02 12.58 7.30
C GLY A 57 -8.38 13.70 6.48
N LEU A 58 -7.73 14.66 7.12
CA LEU A 58 -7.13 15.82 6.46
C LEU A 58 -5.64 15.62 6.22
N LEU A 59 -5.14 16.26 5.15
CA LEU A 59 -3.70 16.30 4.87
C LEU A 59 -2.96 16.89 6.08
N ILE A 60 -1.87 16.22 6.50
CA ILE A 60 -1.02 16.74 7.57
C ILE A 60 -0.26 17.97 7.10
N ARG A 61 0.18 18.77 8.06
CA ARG A 61 1.08 19.89 7.81
C ARG A 61 2.53 19.38 7.72
N GLY A 62 3.33 20.04 6.90
CA GLY A 62 4.76 19.76 6.77
C GLY A 62 5.18 19.43 5.35
N GLY A 63 6.48 19.30 5.16
CA GLY A 63 7.11 18.99 3.88
C GLY A 63 7.15 17.51 3.57
N LEU A 64 7.93 17.14 2.56
CA LEU A 64 8.01 15.76 2.08
C LEU A 64 8.38 14.75 3.17
N ALA A 65 9.34 15.07 4.04
CA ALA A 65 9.75 14.15 5.12
C ALA A 65 8.59 13.82 6.06
N ALA A 66 7.84 14.81 6.50
CA ALA A 66 6.67 14.62 7.34
C ALA A 66 5.56 13.84 6.63
N GLN A 67 5.30 14.18 5.37
CA GLN A 67 4.30 13.51 4.56
C GLN A 67 4.67 12.05 4.26
N ALA A 68 5.92 11.76 3.91
CA ALA A 68 6.40 10.40 3.70
C ALA A 68 6.25 9.55 4.97
N GLU A 69 6.57 10.09 6.12
CA GLU A 69 6.39 9.40 7.41
C GLU A 69 4.93 9.12 7.71
N GLN A 70 4.03 10.05 7.43
CA GLN A 70 2.60 9.81 7.61
C GLN A 70 2.06 8.75 6.65
N VAL A 71 2.50 8.76 5.38
CA VAL A 71 2.16 7.71 4.42
C VAL A 71 2.63 6.35 4.93
N ARG A 72 3.86 6.25 5.44
CA ARG A 72 4.39 5.01 6.01
C ARG A 72 3.50 4.50 7.15
N LYS A 73 3.14 5.36 8.09
CA LYS A 73 2.25 5.01 9.20
C LYS A 73 0.87 4.55 8.71
N ASN A 74 0.32 5.20 7.70
CA ASN A 74 -0.97 4.83 7.14
C ASN A 74 -0.92 3.47 6.44
N LEU A 75 0.16 3.18 5.72
CA LEU A 75 0.39 1.87 5.13
C LEU A 75 0.52 0.79 6.22
N GLU A 76 1.29 1.05 7.27
CA GLU A 76 1.45 0.11 8.39
C GLU A 76 0.12 -0.14 9.11
N ALA A 77 -0.75 0.85 9.25
CA ALA A 77 -2.07 0.68 9.84
C ALA A 77 -2.95 -0.28 9.03
N VAL A 78 -2.90 -0.20 7.70
CA VAL A 78 -3.60 -1.17 6.83
C VAL A 78 -2.99 -2.55 6.99
N LEU A 79 -1.66 -2.67 6.91
CA LEU A 79 -0.95 -3.95 7.00
C LEU A 79 -1.19 -4.65 8.34
N HIS A 80 -1.28 -3.88 9.42
CA HIS A 80 -1.55 -4.41 10.76
C HIS A 80 -2.89 -5.17 10.83
N GLN A 81 -3.88 -4.80 10.03
CA GLN A 81 -5.16 -5.51 9.94
C GLN A 81 -5.01 -6.93 9.37
N PHE A 82 -3.88 -7.25 8.77
CA PHE A 82 -3.57 -8.54 8.15
C PHE A 82 -2.39 -9.25 8.80
N ASP A 83 -1.96 -8.82 9.98
CA ASP A 83 -0.74 -9.32 10.65
C ASP A 83 0.50 -9.25 9.74
N ALA A 84 0.56 -8.24 8.89
CA ALA A 84 1.64 -7.99 7.95
C ALA A 84 2.41 -6.71 8.30
N THR A 85 3.60 -6.59 7.74
CA THR A 85 4.47 -5.43 7.88
C THR A 85 5.00 -4.99 6.52
N LEU A 86 5.70 -3.86 6.44
CA LEU A 86 6.35 -3.41 5.21
C LEU A 86 7.37 -4.43 4.66
N GLU A 87 7.96 -5.26 5.53
CA GLU A 87 8.87 -6.34 5.10
C GLU A 87 8.18 -7.41 4.24
N ASP A 88 6.86 -7.50 4.28
CA ASP A 88 6.05 -8.40 3.47
C ASP A 88 5.70 -7.81 2.10
N ALA A 89 6.09 -6.57 1.83
CA ALA A 89 5.85 -5.93 0.54
C ALA A 89 6.65 -6.63 -0.58
N LEU A 90 5.97 -6.90 -1.68
CA LEU A 90 6.54 -7.47 -2.90
C LEU A 90 6.82 -6.39 -3.94
N MET A 91 5.97 -5.38 -3.99
CA MET A 91 6.08 -4.25 -4.90
C MET A 91 5.61 -2.97 -4.20
N VAL A 92 6.37 -1.91 -4.34
CA VAL A 92 6.05 -0.57 -3.84
C VAL A 92 5.95 0.37 -5.03
N ARG A 93 4.85 1.12 -5.16
CA ARG A 93 4.73 2.17 -6.16
C ARG A 93 4.63 3.52 -5.48
N VAL A 94 5.56 4.40 -5.83
CA VAL A 94 5.68 5.74 -5.24
C VAL A 94 5.35 6.79 -6.30
N TYR A 95 4.49 7.71 -5.93
CA TYR A 95 4.10 8.85 -6.75
C TYR A 95 4.52 10.13 -6.03
N LEU A 96 5.39 10.92 -6.67
CA LEU A 96 5.83 12.22 -6.16
C LEU A 96 5.20 13.34 -6.99
N GLU A 97 4.67 14.35 -6.34
CA GLU A 97 4.20 15.56 -7.02
C GLU A 97 5.37 16.26 -7.71
N ASP A 98 6.51 16.36 -7.03
CA ASP A 98 7.75 16.95 -7.53
C ASP A 98 8.85 15.89 -7.63
N PHE A 99 9.15 15.45 -8.85
CA PHE A 99 10.15 14.41 -9.07
C PHE A 99 11.58 14.88 -8.80
N ASP A 100 11.85 16.18 -8.76
CA ASP A 100 13.16 16.70 -8.37
C ASP A 100 13.52 16.32 -6.92
N ARG A 101 12.54 15.91 -6.12
CA ARG A 101 12.73 15.45 -4.73
C ARG A 101 12.97 13.94 -4.62
N PHE A 102 13.21 13.26 -5.71
CA PHE A 102 13.45 11.82 -5.76
C PHE A 102 14.62 11.39 -4.84
N THR A 103 15.73 12.10 -4.87
CA THR A 103 16.92 11.80 -4.04
C THR A 103 16.62 11.99 -2.55
N GLU A 104 15.90 13.06 -2.19
CA GLU A 104 15.45 13.28 -0.81
C GLU A 104 14.56 12.13 -0.32
N PHE A 105 13.59 11.74 -1.12
CA PHE A 105 12.72 10.60 -0.78
C PHE A 105 13.51 9.30 -0.62
N ASN A 106 14.45 9.01 -1.50
CA ASN A 106 15.30 7.82 -1.40
C ASN A 106 16.04 7.75 -0.07
N SER A 107 16.55 8.87 0.43
CA SER A 107 17.22 8.93 1.73
C SER A 107 16.29 8.58 2.89
N LEU A 108 15.03 8.98 2.82
CA LEU A 108 14.01 8.60 3.81
C LEU A 108 13.64 7.12 3.69
N TYR A 109 13.41 6.67 2.48
CA TYR A 109 12.94 5.32 2.15
C TYR A 109 13.92 4.23 2.59
N THR A 110 15.24 4.47 2.49
CA THR A 110 16.26 3.50 2.93
C THR A 110 16.13 3.11 4.39
N THR A 111 15.53 3.94 5.22
CA THR A 111 15.32 3.67 6.64
C THR A 111 14.12 2.77 6.93
N TRP A 112 13.29 2.47 5.94
CA TRP A 112 12.03 1.75 6.12
C TRP A 112 12.20 0.23 6.16
N PHE A 113 13.33 -0.29 5.67
CA PHE A 113 13.58 -1.72 5.57
C PHE A 113 14.87 -2.10 6.29
N HIS A 114 14.86 -3.26 6.96
CA HIS A 114 16.04 -3.78 7.69
C HIS A 114 17.00 -4.53 6.79
N GLY A 115 16.52 -5.07 5.67
CA GLY A 115 17.31 -5.82 4.71
C GLY A 115 17.23 -5.21 3.31
N THR A 116 17.26 -6.07 2.30
CA THR A 116 17.09 -5.65 0.92
C THR A 116 15.66 -5.15 0.69
N PRO A 117 15.46 -3.92 0.20
CA PRO A 117 14.13 -3.42 -0.12
C PRO A 117 13.44 -4.23 -1.21
N PRO A 118 12.10 -4.27 -1.25
CA PRO A 118 11.35 -4.91 -2.32
C PRO A 118 11.49 -4.18 -3.66
N SER A 119 10.95 -4.78 -4.70
CA SER A 119 10.80 -4.12 -6.00
C SER A 119 10.03 -2.80 -5.84
N ARG A 120 10.49 -1.77 -6.53
CA ARG A 120 9.87 -0.44 -6.45
C ARG A 120 9.87 0.28 -7.78
N THR A 121 8.79 1.00 -8.06
CA THR A 121 8.74 2.02 -9.12
C THR A 121 8.40 3.36 -8.47
N CYS A 122 9.09 4.42 -8.87
CA CYS A 122 8.81 5.78 -8.44
C CYS A 122 8.67 6.68 -9.67
N ILE A 123 7.58 7.42 -9.73
CA ILE A 123 7.29 8.35 -10.83
C ILE A 123 6.89 9.72 -10.31
N GLY A 124 7.08 10.75 -11.14
CA GLY A 124 6.50 12.06 -10.95
C GLY A 124 5.03 12.08 -11.39
N SER A 125 4.22 12.89 -10.75
CA SER A 125 2.80 13.05 -11.02
C SER A 125 2.45 14.52 -11.20
N ASN A 126 1.48 14.80 -12.06
CA ASN A 126 0.95 16.15 -12.26
C ASN A 126 -0.08 16.58 -11.21
N GLY A 127 -0.18 15.87 -10.12
CA GLY A 127 -1.08 16.14 -9.00
C GLY A 127 -1.52 14.84 -8.34
N LEU A 128 -1.70 14.92 -7.04
CA LEU A 128 -2.13 13.80 -6.21
C LEU A 128 -3.40 14.18 -5.46
N ALA A 129 -4.16 13.18 -5.05
CA ALA A 129 -5.36 13.38 -4.25
C ALA A 129 -5.05 14.22 -3.00
N VAL A 130 -6.01 15.03 -2.58
CA VAL A 130 -5.97 15.91 -1.41
C VAL A 130 -4.81 16.93 -1.39
N GLY A 131 -4.14 17.15 -2.53
CA GLY A 131 -2.98 18.04 -2.59
C GLY A 131 -1.71 17.46 -1.96
N ALA A 132 -1.60 16.14 -1.86
CA ALA A 132 -0.44 15.46 -1.29
C ALA A 132 0.81 15.66 -2.14
N SER A 133 1.98 15.68 -1.51
CA SER A 133 3.28 15.66 -2.19
C SER A 133 3.76 14.26 -2.52
N ILE A 134 3.19 13.24 -1.88
CA ILE A 134 3.55 11.84 -2.05
C ILE A 134 2.33 10.94 -1.83
N GLU A 135 2.28 9.87 -2.61
CA GLU A 135 1.33 8.77 -2.46
C GLU A 135 2.06 7.44 -2.70
N ILE A 136 1.70 6.40 -1.97
CA ILE A 136 2.32 5.08 -2.11
C ILE A 136 1.24 4.00 -2.04
N ASP A 137 1.30 3.05 -2.99
CA ASP A 137 0.54 1.81 -2.93
C ASP A 137 1.47 0.59 -2.85
N LEU A 138 0.93 -0.55 -2.43
CA LEU A 138 1.68 -1.78 -2.21
C LEU A 138 0.99 -3.01 -2.82
N ILE A 139 1.82 -3.97 -3.21
CA ILE A 139 1.42 -5.36 -3.36
C ILE A 139 2.18 -6.14 -2.29
N VAL A 140 1.47 -6.94 -1.50
CA VAL A 140 1.99 -7.60 -0.29
C VAL A 140 1.72 -9.09 -0.36
N GLY A 141 2.68 -9.90 0.07
CA GLY A 141 2.51 -11.33 0.29
C GLY A 141 2.07 -11.58 1.72
N LEU A 142 0.91 -12.21 1.90
CA LEU A 142 0.40 -12.56 3.22
C LEU A 142 0.90 -13.93 3.65
N HIS A 143 1.21 -14.05 4.93
CA HIS A 143 1.48 -15.33 5.56
C HIS A 143 0.14 -15.92 6.06
N LEU A 144 -0.51 -16.70 5.21
CA LEU A 144 -1.73 -17.38 5.60
C LEU A 144 -1.35 -18.59 6.48
N ASN A 145 -1.96 -18.67 7.67
CA ASN A 145 -1.80 -19.84 8.50
C ASN A 145 -2.37 -21.05 7.76
N GLU A 146 -1.53 -22.04 7.48
CA GLU A 146 -2.01 -23.33 7.03
C GLU A 146 -2.87 -23.91 8.16
N THR A 147 -4.15 -24.05 7.90
CA THR A 147 -5.04 -24.83 8.78
C THR A 147 -4.58 -26.28 8.71
N LYS A 148 -4.03 -26.77 9.83
CA LYS A 148 -3.69 -28.16 9.98
C LYS A 148 -4.96 -29.02 9.99
#